data_b6143be2021ab4afeb840d4fe885d16b
#
_entry.id   b6143be2021ab4afeb840d4fe885d16b
#
_cell.length_a   1.000
_cell.length_b   1.000
_cell.length_c   1.000
_cell.angle_alpha   90.00
_cell.angle_beta   90.00
_cell.angle_gamma   90.00
#
_symmetry.space_group_name_H-M   'P 1'
#
loop_
_entity.id
_entity.type
_entity.pdbx_description
1 polymer ?
#
loop_
_entity_poly.entity_id
_entity_poly.type
_entity_poly.pdbx_seq_one_letter_code
_entity_poly.pdbx_strand_id
1 'polypeptide(L)'
;TAYAAKHYFDEIHYLDIVDCNAGNHHKAFATNFNPEINIREITQKGLYYENGKYIETEPMEIHQPLTYPNIGPRESYLLHHEEIESLVINFPTIKRARFWMTFGQQYLTYLDVIQNIGMSRIDEVEYKAPKADGTGEEVVKIVPLQFLKAVLPNPQDLGENYEGETSIGCRIRGIKDGEEHTYYVYNNCSHEEAYKETGMQGVSYTTGVPAMIGAMMFLKGIWRKPGVWNVEQFDPDPFMEQLNQKGLPWHEEF
;
A
#
# COMPACT_ATOMS: atom_id res chain seq x y z
N THR A 1 -8.33 -8.73 -8.38
CA THR A 1 -9.23 -8.21 -9.44
C THR A 1 -9.29 -9.15 -10.63
N ALA A 2 -8.17 -9.56 -11.24
CA ALA A 2 -8.16 -10.47 -12.39
C ALA A 2 -8.80 -11.83 -12.10
N TYR A 3 -8.58 -12.38 -10.90
CA TYR A 3 -9.21 -13.62 -10.46
C TYR A 3 -10.74 -13.48 -10.37
N ALA A 4 -11.20 -12.40 -9.75
CA ALA A 4 -12.63 -12.11 -9.67
C ALA A 4 -13.27 -11.92 -11.05
N ALA A 5 -12.62 -11.18 -11.95
CA ALA A 5 -13.08 -10.98 -13.32
C ALA A 5 -13.19 -12.32 -14.08
N LYS A 6 -12.26 -13.24 -13.86
CA LYS A 6 -12.27 -14.55 -14.53
C LYS A 6 -13.40 -15.46 -14.04
N HIS A 7 -13.70 -15.45 -12.75
CA HIS A 7 -14.55 -16.46 -12.14
C HIS A 7 -15.95 -15.97 -11.75
N TYR A 8 -16.09 -14.69 -11.38
CA TYR A 8 -17.30 -14.22 -10.70
C TYR A 8 -18.00 -13.04 -11.39
N PHE A 9 -17.40 -12.42 -12.40
CA PHE A 9 -18.00 -11.25 -13.05
C PHE A 9 -17.92 -11.31 -14.57
N ASP A 10 -18.98 -10.89 -15.22
CA ASP A 10 -19.00 -10.56 -16.66
C ASP A 10 -18.58 -9.10 -16.85
N GLU A 11 -18.94 -8.22 -15.90
CA GLU A 11 -18.55 -6.82 -15.84
C GLU A 11 -18.19 -6.42 -14.41
N ILE A 12 -17.03 -5.79 -14.21
CA ILE A 12 -16.67 -5.14 -12.94
C ILE A 12 -17.04 -3.66 -13.05
N HIS A 13 -17.90 -3.16 -12.13
CA HIS A 13 -18.33 -1.77 -12.12
C HIS A 13 -17.64 -0.94 -11.05
N TYR A 14 -17.43 -1.48 -9.86
CA TYR A 14 -16.85 -0.78 -8.72
C TYR A 14 -15.74 -1.62 -8.12
N LEU A 15 -14.60 -0.99 -7.94
CA LEU A 15 -13.41 -1.60 -7.35
C LEU A 15 -12.90 -0.69 -6.22
N ASP A 16 -12.86 -1.21 -5.02
CA ASP A 16 -12.18 -0.60 -3.88
C ASP A 16 -11.04 -1.53 -3.45
N ILE A 17 -9.80 -1.10 -3.68
CA ILE A 17 -8.61 -1.76 -3.16
C ILE A 17 -8.43 -1.26 -1.73
N VAL A 18 -8.24 -2.17 -0.79
CA VAL A 18 -8.15 -1.84 0.64
C VAL A 18 -6.86 -2.39 1.22
N ASP A 19 -6.10 -1.55 1.87
CA ASP A 19 -4.84 -1.87 2.54
C ASP A 19 -4.91 -1.40 4.00
N CYS A 20 -4.99 -2.36 4.90
CA CYS A 20 -5.02 -2.11 6.33
C CYS A 20 -3.78 -2.67 7.01
N ASN A 21 -3.05 -1.81 7.69
CA ASN A 21 -2.08 -2.22 8.68
C ASN A 21 -2.61 -1.83 10.08
N ALA A 22 -3.01 -2.83 10.85
CA ALA A 22 -3.51 -2.69 12.22
C ALA A 22 -2.44 -3.04 13.27
N GLY A 23 -1.18 -3.06 12.87
CA GLY A 23 -0.08 -3.42 13.75
C GLY A 23 0.39 -2.27 14.66
N ASN A 24 1.15 -2.65 15.69
CA ASN A 24 1.82 -1.74 16.62
C ASN A 24 3.28 -2.15 16.80
N HIS A 25 4.19 -1.34 16.31
CA HIS A 25 5.65 -1.51 16.45
C HIS A 25 6.24 -0.77 17.67
N HIS A 26 5.41 -0.22 18.55
CA HIS A 26 5.77 0.49 19.80
C HIS A 26 6.70 1.71 19.62
N LYS A 27 6.81 2.26 18.40
CA LYS A 27 7.50 3.52 18.14
C LYS A 27 6.49 4.66 18.07
N ALA A 28 6.88 5.83 18.55
CA ALA A 28 6.03 7.02 18.47
C ALA A 28 5.75 7.41 17.01
N PHE A 29 6.78 7.35 16.17
CA PHE A 29 6.69 7.57 14.73
C PHE A 29 7.72 6.69 14.00
N ALA A 30 7.27 5.89 13.06
CA ALA A 30 8.10 5.13 12.15
C ALA A 30 7.27 4.80 10.89
N THR A 31 7.93 4.47 9.80
CA THR A 31 7.31 4.05 8.55
C THR A 31 7.57 2.58 8.29
N ASN A 32 6.61 1.85 7.75
CA ASN A 32 6.73 0.40 7.52
C ASN A 32 7.55 0.04 6.28
N PHE A 33 7.82 1.01 5.43
CA PHE A 33 8.67 0.90 4.24
C PHE A 33 9.44 2.21 4.07
N ASN A 34 10.08 2.44 2.93
CA ASN A 34 10.92 3.60 2.68
C ASN A 34 10.25 4.91 3.18
N PRO A 35 10.84 5.62 4.17
CA PRO A 35 10.22 6.79 4.78
C PRO A 35 9.88 7.91 3.79
N GLU A 36 10.72 8.12 2.78
CA GLU A 36 10.49 9.13 1.76
C GLU A 36 9.24 8.81 0.93
N ILE A 37 9.11 7.56 0.48
CA ILE A 37 7.96 7.11 -0.31
C ILE A 37 6.70 7.20 0.55
N ASN A 38 6.73 6.64 1.76
CA ASN A 38 5.57 6.64 2.66
C ASN A 38 5.07 8.06 2.98
N ILE A 39 5.97 8.97 3.37
CA ILE A 39 5.60 10.35 3.72
C ILE A 39 5.04 11.08 2.47
N ARG A 40 5.68 10.93 1.31
CA ARG A 40 5.23 11.57 0.08
C ARG A 40 3.86 11.05 -0.38
N GLU A 41 3.64 9.77 -0.31
CA GLU A 41 2.37 9.13 -0.67
C GLU A 41 1.19 9.69 0.12
N ILE A 42 1.35 9.87 1.43
CA ILE A 42 0.31 10.39 2.31
C ILE A 42 0.10 11.91 2.13
N THR A 43 1.17 12.63 1.81
CA THR A 43 1.14 14.10 1.71
C THR A 43 0.85 14.64 0.31
N GLN A 44 0.81 13.77 -0.69
CA GLN A 44 0.40 14.12 -2.05
C GLN A 44 -1.13 14.10 -2.21
N LYS A 45 -1.62 14.70 -3.28
CA LYS A 45 -3.03 14.65 -3.65
C LYS A 45 -3.51 13.21 -3.83
N GLY A 46 -4.71 12.93 -3.36
CA GLY A 46 -5.40 11.69 -3.69
C GLY A 46 -5.85 11.68 -5.15
N LEU A 47 -5.99 10.49 -5.72
CA LEU A 47 -6.51 10.31 -7.07
C LEU A 47 -7.38 9.06 -7.13
N TYR A 48 -8.54 9.17 -7.72
CA TYR A 48 -9.39 8.01 -8.00
C TYR A 48 -10.06 8.13 -9.38
N TYR A 49 -10.52 7.01 -9.90
CA TYR A 49 -11.25 6.96 -11.16
C TYR A 49 -12.74 6.92 -10.93
N GLU A 50 -13.50 7.73 -11.68
CA GLU A 50 -14.96 7.69 -11.69
C GLU A 50 -15.54 8.16 -13.03
N ASN A 51 -16.39 7.31 -13.62
CA ASN A 51 -17.15 7.60 -14.84
C ASN A 51 -16.30 8.18 -16.00
N GLY A 52 -15.17 7.53 -16.29
CA GLY A 52 -14.30 7.90 -17.41
C GLY A 52 -13.29 8.99 -17.10
N LYS A 53 -13.15 9.41 -15.84
CA LYS A 53 -12.26 10.51 -15.44
C LYS A 53 -11.48 10.15 -14.18
N TYR A 54 -10.24 10.62 -14.12
CA TYR A 54 -9.48 10.68 -12.88
C TYR A 54 -9.83 11.96 -12.13
N ILE A 55 -10.11 11.84 -10.84
CA ILE A 55 -10.52 12.94 -9.97
C ILE A 55 -9.47 13.10 -8.89
N GLU A 56 -8.85 14.28 -8.85
CA GLU A 56 -7.91 14.65 -7.78
C GLU A 56 -8.66 15.13 -6.54
N THR A 57 -8.10 14.86 -5.36
CA THR A 57 -8.55 15.37 -4.06
C THR A 57 -7.38 15.99 -3.31
N GLU A 58 -7.66 16.79 -2.30
CA GLU A 58 -6.62 17.22 -1.37
C GLU A 58 -6.09 16.01 -0.58
N PRO A 59 -4.85 16.06 -0.06
CA PRO A 59 -4.28 14.97 0.72
C PRO A 59 -5.20 14.57 1.90
N MET A 60 -5.51 13.28 2.01
CA MET A 60 -6.32 12.71 3.09
C MET A 60 -7.75 13.27 3.23
N GLU A 61 -8.26 14.02 2.23
CA GLU A 61 -9.56 14.69 2.28
C GLU A 61 -10.73 13.70 2.35
N ILE A 62 -10.66 12.64 1.57
CA ILE A 62 -11.70 11.61 1.56
C ILE A 62 -11.29 10.46 2.46
N HIS A 63 -12.06 10.22 3.50
CA HIS A 63 -11.86 9.11 4.42
C HIS A 63 -13.18 8.56 4.93
N GLN A 64 -13.17 7.30 5.35
CA GLN A 64 -14.33 6.62 5.93
C GLN A 64 -13.90 5.41 6.76
N PRO A 65 -14.71 4.99 7.74
CA PRO A 65 -14.48 3.73 8.42
C PRO A 65 -14.80 2.56 7.48
N LEU A 66 -13.83 1.66 7.32
CA LEU A 66 -14.01 0.36 6.66
C LEU A 66 -13.79 -0.76 7.68
N THR A 67 -14.56 -1.85 7.56
CA THR A 67 -14.41 -3.01 8.43
C THR A 67 -13.52 -4.04 7.76
N TYR A 68 -12.48 -4.48 8.46
CA TYR A 68 -11.53 -5.48 8.00
C TYR A 68 -11.71 -6.78 8.79
N PRO A 69 -11.71 -7.94 8.12
CA PRO A 69 -11.83 -9.23 8.79
C PRO A 69 -10.74 -9.42 9.86
N ASN A 70 -11.12 -9.97 11.00
CA ASN A 70 -10.33 -10.14 12.23
C ASN A 70 -9.86 -8.86 12.93
N ILE A 71 -9.81 -7.73 12.24
CA ILE A 71 -9.30 -6.44 12.72
C ILE A 71 -10.43 -5.52 13.23
N GLY A 72 -11.60 -5.57 12.56
CA GLY A 72 -12.72 -4.67 12.83
C GLY A 72 -12.62 -3.32 12.09
N PRO A 73 -13.39 -2.31 12.53
CA PRO A 73 -13.44 -1.01 11.85
C PRO A 73 -12.13 -0.23 12.00
N ARG A 74 -11.66 0.36 10.89
CA ARG A 74 -10.51 1.26 10.85
C ARG A 74 -10.83 2.43 9.93
N GLU A 75 -10.41 3.63 10.33
CA GLU A 75 -10.46 4.80 9.46
C GLU A 75 -9.53 4.59 8.28
N SER A 76 -10.08 4.69 7.08
CA SER A 76 -9.40 4.42 5.82
C SER A 76 -9.43 5.66 4.95
N TYR A 77 -8.28 6.03 4.42
CA TYR A 77 -8.05 7.26 3.66
C TYR A 77 -7.84 6.93 2.19
N LEU A 78 -8.50 7.69 1.32
CA LEU A 78 -8.32 7.58 -0.12
C LEU A 78 -6.98 8.19 -0.51
N LEU A 79 -6.17 7.37 -1.19
CA LEU A 79 -4.86 7.77 -1.71
C LEU A 79 -4.80 7.57 -3.23
N HIS A 80 -3.78 8.14 -3.86
CA HIS A 80 -3.37 7.75 -5.20
C HIS A 80 -2.46 6.52 -5.13
N HIS A 81 -2.80 5.50 -5.90
CA HIS A 81 -1.96 4.32 -6.06
C HIS A 81 -2.01 3.83 -7.51
N GLU A 82 -0.83 3.51 -8.09
CA GLU A 82 -0.65 3.37 -9.54
C GLU A 82 -1.42 2.19 -10.16
N GLU A 83 -1.72 1.13 -9.39
CA GLU A 83 -2.48 -0.01 -9.93
C GLU A 83 -3.88 0.36 -10.42
N ILE A 84 -4.49 1.44 -9.93
CA ILE A 84 -5.79 1.90 -10.43
C ILE A 84 -5.71 2.21 -11.92
N GLU A 85 -4.60 2.78 -12.39
CA GLU A 85 -4.45 3.17 -13.80
C GLU A 85 -4.45 1.94 -14.71
N SER A 86 -3.67 0.91 -14.38
CA SER A 86 -3.60 -0.30 -15.18
C SER A 86 -4.89 -1.11 -15.12
N LEU A 87 -5.52 -1.20 -13.94
CA LEU A 87 -6.77 -1.93 -13.76
C LEU A 87 -7.93 -1.30 -14.55
N VAL A 88 -8.04 0.02 -14.57
CA VAL A 88 -9.07 0.72 -15.35
C VAL A 88 -8.87 0.51 -16.87
N ILE A 89 -7.63 0.47 -17.33
CA ILE A 89 -7.32 0.19 -18.74
C ILE A 89 -7.67 -1.26 -19.11
N ASN A 90 -7.33 -2.21 -18.24
CA ASN A 90 -7.51 -3.64 -18.53
C ASN A 90 -8.92 -4.15 -18.24
N PHE A 91 -9.69 -3.45 -17.41
CA PHE A 91 -11.11 -3.74 -17.12
C PHE A 91 -12.00 -2.53 -17.45
N PRO A 92 -12.29 -2.29 -18.74
CA PRO A 92 -12.95 -1.06 -19.22
C PRO A 92 -14.41 -0.88 -18.76
N THR A 93 -15.01 -1.91 -18.14
CA THR A 93 -16.34 -1.81 -17.53
C THR A 93 -16.35 -1.14 -16.17
N ILE A 94 -15.16 -0.88 -15.59
CA ILE A 94 -15.02 -0.18 -14.30
C ILE A 94 -15.55 1.26 -14.44
N LYS A 95 -16.53 1.58 -13.59
CA LYS A 95 -17.12 2.91 -13.45
C LYS A 95 -16.46 3.71 -12.34
N ARG A 96 -15.95 3.04 -11.29
CA ARG A 96 -15.21 3.66 -10.19
C ARG A 96 -14.15 2.72 -9.67
N ALA A 97 -12.93 3.25 -9.49
CA ALA A 97 -11.83 2.55 -8.82
C ALA A 97 -11.19 3.47 -7.77
N ARG A 98 -10.96 2.96 -6.56
CA ARG A 98 -10.39 3.67 -5.41
C ARG A 98 -9.38 2.81 -4.69
N PHE A 99 -8.38 3.46 -4.10
CA PHE A 99 -7.44 2.83 -3.19
C PHE A 99 -7.58 3.44 -1.79
N TRP A 100 -7.63 2.59 -0.78
CA TRP A 100 -7.84 2.96 0.61
C TRP A 100 -6.72 2.40 1.47
N MET A 101 -6.10 3.26 2.30
CA MET A 101 -5.08 2.85 3.25
C MET A 101 -5.42 3.35 4.66
N THR A 102 -5.00 2.58 5.67
CA THR A 102 -5.25 2.93 7.08
C THR A 102 -4.01 3.53 7.72
N PHE A 103 -4.23 4.49 8.62
CA PHE A 103 -3.18 5.09 9.43
C PHE A 103 -3.64 5.23 10.87
N GLY A 104 -2.73 5.00 11.82
CA GLY A 104 -2.98 5.25 13.23
C GLY A 104 -3.06 6.75 13.52
N GLN A 105 -3.98 7.17 14.39
CA GLN A 105 -4.16 8.59 14.76
C GLN A 105 -2.88 9.23 15.32
N GLN A 106 -2.10 8.47 16.07
CA GLN A 106 -0.81 8.94 16.59
C GLN A 106 0.18 9.25 15.44
N TYR A 107 0.26 8.36 14.46
CA TYR A 107 1.10 8.55 13.28
C TYR A 107 0.72 9.83 12.54
N LEU A 108 -0.57 10.04 12.26
CA LEU A 108 -1.06 11.23 11.56
C LEU A 108 -0.77 12.52 12.34
N THR A 109 -0.90 12.50 13.68
CA THR A 109 -0.58 13.65 14.52
C THR A 109 0.90 14.04 14.43
N TYR A 110 1.80 13.06 14.45
CA TYR A 110 3.23 13.34 14.30
C TYR A 110 3.59 13.77 12.87
N LEU A 111 2.96 13.17 11.87
CA LEU A 111 3.15 13.56 10.47
C LEU A 111 2.75 15.01 10.23
N ASP A 112 1.62 15.44 10.81
CA ASP A 112 1.18 16.84 10.73
C ASP A 112 2.22 17.80 11.33
N VAL A 113 2.79 17.48 12.48
CA VAL A 113 3.90 18.26 13.06
C VAL A 113 5.10 18.30 12.13
N ILE A 114 5.51 17.15 11.59
CA ILE A 114 6.65 17.03 10.66
C ILE A 114 6.44 17.91 9.41
N GLN A 115 5.22 17.93 8.87
CA GLN A 115 4.86 18.77 7.74
C GLN A 115 4.90 20.26 8.11
N ASN A 116 4.26 20.63 9.21
CA ASN A 116 4.16 22.03 9.65
C ASN A 116 5.52 22.68 9.97
N ILE A 117 6.49 21.91 10.48
CA ILE A 117 7.86 22.40 10.69
C ILE A 117 8.74 22.31 9.45
N GLY A 118 8.20 21.84 8.32
CA GLY A 118 8.90 21.76 7.05
C GLY A 118 9.88 20.60 6.88
N MET A 119 9.83 19.58 7.75
CA MET A 119 10.71 18.41 7.65
C MET A 119 10.35 17.45 6.51
N SER A 120 9.15 17.57 5.91
CA SER A 120 8.74 16.83 4.70
C SER A 120 9.15 17.51 3.38
N ARG A 121 9.84 18.67 3.41
CA ARG A 121 10.29 19.39 2.21
C ARG A 121 11.34 18.60 1.44
N ILE A 122 11.24 18.68 0.12
CA ILE A 122 12.16 18.03 -0.84
C ILE A 122 13.14 19.02 -1.50
N ASP A 123 12.97 20.31 -1.26
CA ASP A 123 13.88 21.35 -1.70
C ASP A 123 15.04 21.54 -0.70
N GLU A 124 16.16 22.06 -1.20
CA GLU A 124 17.35 22.35 -0.39
C GLU A 124 17.09 23.55 0.53
N VAL A 125 17.44 23.42 1.80
CA VAL A 125 17.45 24.53 2.77
C VAL A 125 18.86 24.77 3.28
N GLU A 126 19.17 26.02 3.56
CA GLU A 126 20.46 26.44 4.09
C GLU A 126 20.36 26.86 5.57
N TYR A 127 21.34 26.48 6.36
CA TYR A 127 21.50 27.02 7.71
C TYR A 127 22.97 27.23 8.05
N LYS A 128 23.22 28.11 9.02
CA LYS A 128 24.58 28.36 9.52
C LYS A 128 24.87 27.39 10.66
N ALA A 129 25.92 26.61 10.52
CA ALA A 129 26.42 25.68 11.52
C ALA A 129 27.81 26.18 12.05
N PRO A 130 28.09 25.96 13.36
CA PRO A 130 29.44 26.16 13.86
C PRO A 130 30.43 25.23 13.15
N LYS A 131 31.59 25.76 12.72
CA LYS A 131 32.67 24.92 12.20
C LYS A 131 33.22 23.99 13.28
N ALA A 132 33.60 22.78 12.89
CA ALA A 132 34.14 21.79 13.80
C ALA A 132 35.45 22.25 14.53
N ASP A 133 36.20 23.15 13.91
CA ASP A 133 37.44 23.71 14.47
C ASP A 133 37.21 24.95 15.37
N GLY A 134 35.96 25.37 15.56
CA GLY A 134 35.62 26.54 16.37
C GLY A 134 35.93 27.89 15.75
N THR A 135 36.34 27.97 14.48
CA THR A 135 36.80 29.22 13.82
C THR A 135 35.68 30.05 13.18
N GLY A 136 34.44 29.87 13.59
CA GLY A 136 33.30 30.61 13.07
C GLY A 136 32.18 29.70 12.56
N GLU A 137 31.39 30.19 11.61
CA GLU A 137 30.24 29.48 11.02
C GLU A 137 30.51 29.08 9.57
N GLU A 138 29.87 28.02 9.13
CA GLU A 138 29.78 27.61 7.73
C GLU A 138 28.31 27.45 7.31
N VAL A 139 28.03 27.62 6.02
CA VAL A 139 26.71 27.37 5.46
C VAL A 139 26.61 25.89 5.11
N VAL A 140 25.64 25.24 5.72
CA VAL A 140 25.30 23.83 5.44
C VAL A 140 24.02 23.79 4.65
N LYS A 141 23.95 22.94 3.63
CA LYS A 141 22.77 22.69 2.81
C LYS A 141 22.26 21.29 3.05
N ILE A 142 20.97 21.17 3.28
CA ILE A 142 20.30 19.89 3.46
C ILE A 142 18.96 19.87 2.73
N VAL A 143 18.51 18.68 2.34
CA VAL A 143 17.12 18.41 1.99
C VAL A 143 16.44 17.84 3.23
N PRO A 144 15.46 18.54 3.85
CA PRO A 144 14.88 18.14 5.14
C PRO A 144 14.35 16.72 5.16
N LEU A 145 13.63 16.28 4.11
CA LEU A 145 13.11 14.93 4.01
C LEU A 145 14.21 13.85 3.97
N GLN A 146 15.36 14.15 3.32
CA GLN A 146 16.50 13.22 3.30
C GLN A 146 17.17 13.12 4.67
N PHE A 147 17.24 14.23 5.39
CA PHE A 147 17.72 14.24 6.77
C PHE A 147 16.78 13.47 7.69
N LEU A 148 15.46 13.72 7.61
CA LEU A 148 14.45 13.00 8.35
C LEU A 148 14.55 11.48 8.11
N LYS A 149 14.66 11.06 6.86
CA LYS A 149 14.86 9.65 6.48
C LYS A 149 16.08 9.02 7.14
N ALA A 150 17.18 9.77 7.26
CA ALA A 150 18.43 9.26 7.85
C ALA A 150 18.35 9.06 9.37
N VAL A 151 17.44 9.77 10.06
CA VAL A 151 17.30 9.70 11.53
C VAL A 151 16.10 8.85 11.98
N LEU A 152 15.16 8.54 11.09
CA LEU A 152 14.02 7.67 11.39
C LEU A 152 14.48 6.22 11.62
N PRO A 153 13.75 5.44 12.44
CA PRO A 153 13.96 4.01 12.57
C PRO A 153 13.96 3.33 11.19
N ASN A 154 14.90 2.41 10.97
CA ASN A 154 14.90 1.63 9.75
C ASN A 154 13.70 0.69 9.74
N PRO A 155 12.87 0.68 8.68
CA PRO A 155 11.73 -0.23 8.56
C PRO A 155 12.06 -1.72 8.75
N GLN A 156 13.30 -2.12 8.41
CA GLN A 156 13.78 -3.50 8.61
C GLN A 156 13.87 -3.88 10.08
N ASP A 157 14.12 -2.92 10.98
CA ASP A 157 14.31 -3.14 12.40
C ASP A 157 13.00 -3.13 13.20
N LEU A 158 11.86 -2.93 12.55
CA LEU A 158 10.56 -2.84 13.23
C LEU A 158 9.94 -4.21 13.52
N GLY A 159 10.40 -5.28 12.89
CA GLY A 159 9.72 -6.59 12.93
C GLY A 159 9.76 -7.30 14.28
N GLU A 160 10.82 -7.12 15.09
CA GLU A 160 11.08 -7.93 16.29
C GLU A 160 9.99 -7.89 17.36
N ASN A 161 9.30 -6.77 17.52
CA ASN A 161 8.23 -6.61 18.50
C ASN A 161 6.99 -5.99 17.86
N TYR A 162 6.69 -6.36 16.64
CA TYR A 162 5.56 -5.84 15.91
C TYR A 162 4.36 -6.75 16.12
N GLU A 163 3.39 -6.27 16.89
CA GLU A 163 2.14 -6.96 17.18
C GLU A 163 1.06 -6.62 16.15
N GLY A 164 0.06 -7.51 16.01
CA GLY A 164 -1.09 -7.30 15.15
C GLY A 164 -0.91 -7.82 13.73
N GLU A 165 -1.74 -7.37 12.81
CA GLU A 165 -1.80 -7.94 11.46
C GLU A 165 -2.10 -6.88 10.39
N THR A 166 -1.78 -7.20 9.15
CA THR A 166 -2.27 -6.51 7.96
C THR A 166 -3.50 -7.22 7.40
N SER A 167 -4.37 -6.50 6.70
CA SER A 167 -5.45 -7.04 5.88
C SER A 167 -5.51 -6.30 4.56
N ILE A 168 -5.22 -6.99 3.47
CA ILE A 168 -5.13 -6.40 2.13
C ILE A 168 -6.10 -7.14 1.21
N GLY A 169 -6.87 -6.40 0.41
CA GLY A 169 -7.84 -7.04 -0.46
C GLY A 169 -8.51 -6.12 -1.46
N CYS A 170 -9.46 -6.70 -2.20
CA CYS A 170 -10.27 -6.00 -3.18
C CYS A 170 -11.75 -6.24 -2.90
N ARG A 171 -12.50 -5.16 -2.74
CA ARG A 171 -13.97 -5.16 -2.70
C ARG A 171 -14.48 -4.81 -4.09
N ILE A 172 -15.26 -5.70 -4.65
CA ILE A 172 -15.70 -5.61 -6.04
C ILE A 172 -17.22 -5.68 -6.07
N ARG A 173 -17.82 -4.86 -6.92
CA ARG A 173 -19.23 -4.96 -7.27
C ARG A 173 -19.36 -4.87 -8.79
N GLY A 174 -20.17 -5.74 -9.35
CA GLY A 174 -20.31 -5.87 -10.80
C GLY A 174 -21.49 -6.72 -11.19
N ILE A 175 -21.53 -7.16 -12.44
CA ILE A 175 -22.62 -7.96 -13.00
C ILE A 175 -22.12 -9.38 -13.30
N LYS A 176 -22.94 -10.35 -12.95
CA LYS A 176 -22.84 -11.75 -13.38
C LYS A 176 -24.19 -12.27 -13.78
N ASP A 177 -24.29 -12.86 -14.97
CA ASP A 177 -25.54 -13.41 -15.53
C ASP A 177 -26.73 -12.42 -15.49
N GLY A 178 -26.44 -11.11 -15.62
CA GLY A 178 -27.43 -10.02 -15.61
C GLY A 178 -27.83 -9.50 -14.23
N GLU A 179 -27.29 -10.07 -13.14
CA GLU A 179 -27.58 -9.66 -11.76
C GLU A 179 -26.38 -8.96 -11.13
N GLU A 180 -26.64 -8.03 -10.20
CA GLU A 180 -25.59 -7.35 -9.45
C GLU A 180 -25.07 -8.25 -8.32
N HIS A 181 -23.75 -8.43 -8.27
CA HIS A 181 -23.05 -9.19 -7.25
C HIS A 181 -22.00 -8.33 -6.56
N THR A 182 -21.72 -8.68 -5.29
CA THR A 182 -20.60 -8.15 -4.51
C THR A 182 -19.63 -9.28 -4.21
N TYR A 183 -18.36 -8.95 -4.12
CA TYR A 183 -17.30 -9.91 -3.82
C TYR A 183 -16.18 -9.21 -3.08
N TYR A 184 -15.68 -9.83 -2.05
CA TYR A 184 -14.52 -9.37 -1.32
C TYR A 184 -13.49 -10.50 -1.23
N VAL A 185 -12.32 -10.26 -1.77
CA VAL A 185 -11.16 -11.15 -1.64
C VAL A 185 -10.09 -10.44 -0.84
N TYR A 186 -9.53 -11.13 0.17
CA TYR A 186 -8.53 -10.53 1.05
C TYR A 186 -7.58 -11.58 1.62
N ASN A 187 -6.44 -11.13 2.11
CA ASN A 187 -5.58 -11.91 3.00
C ASN A 187 -5.30 -11.12 4.28
N ASN A 188 -5.04 -11.87 5.36
CA ASN A 188 -4.51 -11.33 6.60
C ASN A 188 -3.10 -11.89 6.81
N CYS A 189 -2.20 -11.06 7.35
CA CYS A 189 -0.83 -11.47 7.65
C CYS A 189 -0.43 -10.95 9.04
N SER A 190 -0.17 -11.87 9.96
CA SER A 190 0.35 -11.54 11.29
C SER A 190 1.80 -11.04 11.19
N HIS A 191 2.10 -9.91 11.82
CA HIS A 191 3.46 -9.38 11.91
C HIS A 191 4.39 -10.35 12.65
N GLU A 192 3.91 -10.98 13.72
CA GLU A 192 4.70 -11.91 14.53
C GLU A 192 5.03 -13.19 13.76
N GLU A 193 4.05 -13.74 13.03
CA GLU A 193 4.27 -14.97 12.24
C GLU A 193 5.20 -14.70 11.06
N ALA A 194 5.01 -13.59 10.34
CA ALA A 194 5.90 -13.17 9.28
C ALA A 194 7.35 -12.99 9.77
N TYR A 195 7.52 -12.39 10.96
CA TYR A 195 8.83 -12.21 11.55
C TYR A 195 9.48 -13.53 11.97
N LYS A 196 8.73 -14.45 12.55
CA LYS A 196 9.23 -15.80 12.91
C LYS A 196 9.73 -16.58 11.68
N GLU A 197 9.04 -16.43 10.53
CA GLU A 197 9.39 -17.14 9.30
C GLU A 197 10.58 -16.51 8.58
N THR A 198 10.61 -15.19 8.46
CA THR A 198 11.53 -14.49 7.55
C THR A 198 12.45 -13.47 8.21
N GLY A 199 12.23 -13.13 9.48
CA GLY A 199 12.88 -12.00 10.15
C GLY A 199 12.38 -10.63 9.67
N MET A 200 11.24 -10.60 8.94
CA MET A 200 10.65 -9.37 8.39
C MET A 200 9.24 -9.17 8.92
N GLN A 201 8.81 -7.92 9.00
CA GLN A 201 7.45 -7.55 9.38
C GLN A 201 6.41 -7.91 8.29
N GLY A 202 5.13 -7.96 8.67
CA GLY A 202 4.03 -8.36 7.79
C GLY A 202 3.91 -7.53 6.51
N VAL A 203 4.15 -6.20 6.56
CA VAL A 203 4.10 -5.35 5.34
C VAL A 203 5.18 -5.75 4.33
N SER A 204 6.40 -6.06 4.80
CA SER A 204 7.46 -6.57 3.93
C SER A 204 7.13 -7.96 3.39
N TYR A 205 6.49 -8.79 4.20
CA TYR A 205 6.07 -10.14 3.83
C TYR A 205 4.97 -10.11 2.74
N THR A 206 3.93 -9.31 2.95
CA THR A 206 2.82 -9.17 1.98
C THR A 206 3.22 -8.51 0.66
N THR A 207 4.35 -7.81 0.63
CA THR A 207 4.97 -7.27 -0.59
C THR A 207 5.91 -8.29 -1.24
N GLY A 208 6.77 -8.93 -0.45
CA GLY A 208 7.84 -9.80 -0.96
C GLY A 208 7.34 -11.14 -1.49
N VAL A 209 6.37 -11.76 -0.81
CA VAL A 209 5.83 -13.07 -1.21
C VAL A 209 5.14 -13.00 -2.59
N PRO A 210 4.21 -12.06 -2.87
CA PRO A 210 3.63 -11.93 -4.20
C PRO A 210 4.66 -11.63 -5.29
N ALA A 211 5.63 -10.77 -5.02
CA ALA A 211 6.70 -10.46 -5.97
C ALA A 211 7.54 -11.71 -6.30
N MET A 212 7.89 -12.51 -5.30
CA MET A 212 8.59 -13.78 -5.49
C MET A 212 7.75 -14.77 -6.29
N ILE A 213 6.44 -14.90 -6.01
CA ILE A 213 5.54 -15.77 -6.77
C ILE A 213 5.46 -15.32 -8.23
N GLY A 214 5.31 -14.01 -8.49
CA GLY A 214 5.34 -13.46 -9.85
C GLY A 214 6.62 -13.84 -10.60
N ALA A 215 7.79 -13.68 -9.97
CA ALA A 215 9.06 -14.10 -10.53
C ALA A 215 9.10 -15.62 -10.84
N MET A 216 8.54 -16.44 -9.94
CA MET A 216 8.41 -17.89 -10.17
C MET A 216 7.51 -18.21 -11.38
N MET A 217 6.40 -17.47 -11.58
CA MET A 217 5.53 -17.67 -12.74
C MET A 217 6.30 -17.47 -14.05
N PHE A 218 7.14 -16.42 -14.12
CA PHE A 218 8.03 -16.18 -15.28
C PHE A 218 9.10 -17.27 -15.44
N LEU A 219 9.80 -17.61 -14.40
CA LEU A 219 10.89 -18.61 -14.44
C LEU A 219 10.39 -20.00 -14.83
N LYS A 220 9.19 -20.38 -14.37
CA LYS A 220 8.54 -21.64 -14.73
C LYS A 220 7.87 -21.60 -16.13
N GLY A 221 7.86 -20.45 -16.81
CA GLY A 221 7.25 -20.27 -18.12
C GLY A 221 5.73 -20.19 -18.12
N ILE A 222 5.08 -20.09 -16.95
CA ILE A 222 3.61 -20.00 -16.80
C ILE A 222 3.13 -18.64 -17.33
N TRP A 223 3.81 -17.56 -16.95
CA TRP A 223 3.55 -16.20 -17.42
C TRP A 223 4.56 -15.77 -18.49
N ARG A 224 4.80 -16.59 -19.49
CA ARG A 224 5.78 -16.30 -20.54
C ARG A 224 5.10 -15.77 -21.80
N LYS A 225 5.27 -14.47 -22.06
CA LYS A 225 4.66 -13.76 -23.20
C LYS A 225 5.60 -12.63 -23.65
N PRO A 226 5.89 -12.49 -24.96
CA PRO A 226 6.72 -11.38 -25.45
C PRO A 226 6.06 -10.02 -25.21
N GLY A 227 6.86 -9.02 -24.83
CA GLY A 227 6.39 -7.65 -24.62
C GLY A 227 6.40 -7.22 -23.16
N VAL A 228 5.77 -6.06 -22.89
CA VAL A 228 5.55 -5.51 -21.54
C VAL A 228 4.07 -5.66 -21.21
N TRP A 229 3.78 -6.26 -20.08
CA TRP A 229 2.42 -6.63 -19.68
C TRP A 229 2.19 -6.31 -18.22
N ASN A 230 0.99 -5.86 -17.89
CA ASN A 230 0.54 -5.75 -16.51
C ASN A 230 0.19 -7.15 -15.97
N VAL A 231 0.35 -7.36 -14.67
CA VAL A 231 0.14 -8.69 -14.06
C VAL A 231 -1.29 -9.21 -14.21
N GLU A 232 -2.28 -8.33 -14.22
CA GLU A 232 -3.70 -8.66 -14.42
C GLU A 232 -4.04 -9.16 -15.83
N GLN A 233 -3.10 -9.10 -16.78
CA GLN A 233 -3.25 -9.61 -18.14
C GLN A 233 -2.77 -11.07 -18.29
N PHE A 234 -2.30 -11.67 -17.21
CA PHE A 234 -1.95 -13.08 -17.13
C PHE A 234 -3.05 -13.90 -16.44
N ASP A 235 -2.97 -15.22 -16.58
CA ASP A 235 -3.87 -16.11 -15.84
C ASP A 235 -3.59 -16.00 -14.34
N PRO A 236 -4.58 -15.57 -13.53
CA PRO A 236 -4.40 -15.40 -12.10
C PRO A 236 -4.39 -16.70 -11.29
N ASP A 237 -5.00 -17.78 -11.79
CA ASP A 237 -5.23 -18.99 -10.99
C ASP A 237 -3.95 -19.61 -10.43
N PRO A 238 -2.89 -19.83 -11.23
CA PRO A 238 -1.67 -20.41 -10.70
C PRO A 238 -0.98 -19.51 -9.67
N PHE A 239 -1.15 -18.19 -9.79
CA PHE A 239 -0.63 -17.23 -8.82
C PHE A 239 -1.41 -17.30 -7.49
N MET A 240 -2.74 -17.29 -7.57
CA MET A 240 -3.63 -17.37 -6.39
C MET A 240 -3.45 -18.69 -5.64
N GLU A 241 -3.24 -19.80 -6.35
CA GLU A 241 -2.89 -21.09 -5.75
C GLU A 241 -1.57 -21.00 -4.97
N GLN A 242 -0.54 -20.37 -5.56
CA GLN A 242 0.76 -20.23 -4.89
C GLN A 242 0.71 -19.31 -3.67
N LEU A 243 -0.14 -18.29 -3.63
CA LEU A 243 -0.34 -17.48 -2.43
C LEU A 243 -0.73 -18.35 -1.22
N ASN A 244 -1.71 -19.25 -1.40
CA ASN A 244 -2.11 -20.18 -0.36
C ASN A 244 -0.98 -21.11 0.11
N GLN A 245 -0.11 -21.54 -0.82
CA GLN A 245 1.00 -22.45 -0.53
C GLN A 245 2.23 -21.76 0.08
N LYS A 246 2.34 -20.43 -0.07
CA LYS A 246 3.54 -19.64 0.27
C LYS A 246 3.31 -18.65 1.41
N GLY A 247 2.35 -18.93 2.30
CA GLY A 247 2.19 -18.21 3.55
C GLY A 247 1.26 -17.00 3.49
N LEU A 248 0.59 -16.75 2.36
CA LEU A 248 -0.45 -15.71 2.22
C LEU A 248 -1.78 -16.33 1.78
N PRO A 249 -2.42 -17.15 2.61
CA PRO A 249 -3.74 -17.67 2.31
C PRO A 249 -4.73 -16.52 2.15
N TRP A 250 -5.56 -16.62 1.12
CA TRP A 250 -6.59 -15.63 0.86
C TRP A 250 -7.98 -16.22 1.12
N HIS A 251 -8.93 -15.34 1.38
CA HIS A 251 -10.31 -15.64 1.73
C HIS A 251 -11.27 -14.88 0.83
N GLU A 252 -12.49 -15.37 0.73
CA GLU A 252 -13.56 -14.80 -0.11
C GLU A 252 -14.84 -14.60 0.72
N GLU A 253 -15.55 -13.49 0.44
CA GLU A 253 -16.89 -13.19 0.93
C GLU A 253 -17.77 -12.73 -0.25
N PHE A 254 -19.06 -13.19 -0.25
CA PHE A 254 -20.04 -12.93 -1.30
C PHE A 254 -21.23 -12.13 -0.77
#